data_89c481a6aaad310242a546cdf6325861
#
_entry.id   89c481a6aaad310242a546cdf6325861
#
_cell.length_a   1.000
_cell.length_b   1.000
_cell.length_c   1.000
_cell.angle_alpha   90.00
_cell.angle_beta   90.00
_cell.angle_gamma   90.00
#
_symmetry.space_group_name_H-M   'P 1'
#
loop_
_entity.id
_entity.type
_entity.pdbx_description
1 polymer ?
#
loop_
_entity_poly.entity_id
_entity_poly.type
_entity_poly.pdbx_seq_one_letter_code
_entity_poly.pdbx_strand_id
1 'polypeptide(L)'
;MTLVQAPYDLDRFKAIIDKFRALKFTDEELNLFDVGTRGHFENPTTELLSFFLDPSKSHDLGDSFFSGLKSVVAEKNILSDLGTFESVETEVSTQKGKRIDLLVETEKAVIVIECKIYHHQNNPFDEYTAFGNKRINNGSEGSTSKTLVKLVLCLNGNVSADLAEDGWHGISYNELVDHIETRLSKTMFDNPYNKWTLFAREFLLHLKGLNTMTDINANEISFLTENLNEFAQLNDYIYNNLMPKIGAKISSDLNASDLQNFECKVKHGKWYYYEPVIRFSNLNWTTGSDIVLWMKASDIEISHKINLHIGKQSTELVEQFKNIIGDSWLSLPNETWYEINNTYWGISWSFKTFDLDDLSAKMVELMDHLNKLELNYRPTLVE
;
A
#
# COMPACT_ATOMS: atom_id res chain seq x y z
N MET A 1 2.06 -21.22 -39.25
CA MET A 1 0.68 -20.96 -38.81
C MET A 1 0.63 -19.55 -38.22
N THR A 2 0.25 -18.58 -39.03
CA THR A 2 0.14 -17.17 -38.58
C THR A 2 -1.11 -17.10 -37.73
N LEU A 3 -0.93 -16.92 -36.41
CA LEU A 3 -2.03 -16.62 -35.52
C LEU A 3 -2.63 -15.27 -35.98
N VAL A 4 -3.83 -15.31 -36.54
CA VAL A 4 -4.63 -14.11 -36.79
C VAL A 4 -4.97 -13.57 -35.40
N GLN A 5 -4.29 -12.51 -34.99
CA GLN A 5 -4.55 -11.81 -33.75
C GLN A 5 -5.99 -11.29 -33.83
N ALA A 6 -6.85 -11.74 -32.94
CA ALA A 6 -8.20 -11.24 -32.84
C ALA A 6 -8.15 -9.71 -32.66
N PRO A 7 -9.02 -8.94 -33.32
CA PRO A 7 -9.06 -7.51 -33.17
C PRO A 7 -9.32 -7.19 -31.69
N TYR A 8 -8.57 -6.23 -31.14
CA TYR A 8 -8.78 -5.74 -29.77
C TYR A 8 -10.19 -5.19 -29.63
N ASP A 9 -10.93 -5.70 -28.65
CA ASP A 9 -12.31 -5.29 -28.37
C ASP A 9 -12.33 -4.24 -27.27
N LEU A 10 -12.44 -2.96 -27.68
CA LEU A 10 -12.46 -1.83 -26.74
C LEU A 10 -13.72 -1.81 -25.87
N ASP A 11 -14.85 -2.31 -26.36
CA ASP A 11 -16.08 -2.38 -25.57
C ASP A 11 -15.95 -3.41 -24.45
N ARG A 12 -15.24 -4.50 -24.70
CA ARG A 12 -14.90 -5.49 -23.67
C ARG A 12 -13.99 -4.89 -22.59
N PHE A 13 -12.98 -4.14 -22.97
CA PHE A 13 -12.11 -3.46 -21.99
C PHE A 13 -12.88 -2.44 -21.15
N LYS A 14 -13.78 -1.67 -21.78
CA LYS A 14 -14.66 -0.76 -21.06
C LYS A 14 -15.54 -1.49 -20.05
N ALA A 15 -16.17 -2.58 -20.45
CA ALA A 15 -16.99 -3.39 -19.55
C ALA A 15 -16.20 -3.93 -18.33
N ILE A 16 -14.92 -4.28 -18.50
CA ILE A 16 -14.05 -4.69 -17.40
C ILE A 16 -13.75 -3.54 -16.46
N ILE A 17 -13.46 -2.37 -16.99
CA ILE A 17 -13.23 -1.16 -16.18
C ILE A 17 -14.49 -0.79 -15.39
N ASP A 18 -15.66 -0.88 -16.00
CA ASP A 18 -16.92 -0.62 -15.32
C ASP A 18 -17.20 -1.65 -14.20
N LYS A 19 -16.90 -2.92 -14.42
CA LYS A 19 -16.95 -3.95 -13.39
C LYS A 19 -15.98 -3.63 -12.23
N PHE A 20 -14.73 -3.25 -12.53
CA PHE A 20 -13.74 -2.88 -11.52
C PHE A 20 -14.23 -1.70 -10.66
N ARG A 21 -14.77 -0.65 -11.29
CA ARG A 21 -15.34 0.51 -10.60
C ARG A 21 -16.55 0.16 -9.73
N ALA A 22 -17.27 -0.90 -10.09
CA ALA A 22 -18.42 -1.39 -9.32
C ALA A 22 -18.01 -2.26 -8.11
N LEU A 23 -16.76 -2.71 -8.04
CA LEU A 23 -16.23 -3.39 -6.85
C LEU A 23 -16.24 -2.38 -5.69
N LYS A 24 -16.90 -2.77 -4.61
CA LYS A 24 -16.86 -1.99 -3.37
C LYS A 24 -15.60 -2.40 -2.61
N PHE A 25 -14.58 -1.57 -2.71
CA PHE A 25 -13.47 -1.63 -1.77
C PHE A 25 -13.99 -1.07 -0.43
N THR A 26 -13.81 -1.80 0.64
CA THR A 26 -14.06 -1.26 1.98
C THR A 26 -12.95 -0.24 2.26
N ASP A 27 -13.33 1.04 2.30
CA ASP A 27 -12.43 2.07 2.83
C ASP A 27 -12.21 1.76 4.31
N GLU A 28 -11.01 1.35 4.66
CA GLU A 28 -10.61 1.18 6.05
C GLU A 28 -10.42 2.57 6.68
N GLU A 29 -11.02 2.75 7.85
CA GLU A 29 -10.79 3.96 8.61
C GLU A 29 -9.33 3.96 9.09
N LEU A 30 -8.54 4.96 8.66
CA LEU A 30 -7.18 5.14 9.14
C LEU A 30 -7.18 5.33 10.66
N ASN A 31 -6.31 4.62 11.35
CA ASN A 31 -6.09 4.74 12.78
C ASN A 31 -4.71 5.36 13.11
N LEU A 32 -4.50 5.74 14.36
CA LEU A 32 -3.24 6.37 14.77
C LEU A 32 -2.00 5.50 14.57
N PHE A 33 -2.17 4.18 14.58
CA PHE A 33 -1.06 3.24 14.41
C PHE A 33 -0.64 3.13 12.92
N ASP A 34 -1.56 3.35 11.99
CA ASP A 34 -1.25 3.39 10.55
C ASP A 34 -0.43 4.63 10.19
N VAL A 35 -0.67 5.75 10.89
CA VAL A 35 -0.01 7.03 10.61
C VAL A 35 1.35 7.15 11.32
N GLY A 36 1.47 6.64 12.54
CA GLY A 36 2.60 6.93 13.44
C GLY A 36 3.59 5.79 13.66
N THR A 37 3.23 4.55 13.34
CA THR A 37 4.06 3.37 13.62
C THR A 37 4.01 2.38 12.45
N ARG A 38 5.00 1.47 12.41
CA ARG A 38 4.88 0.28 11.56
C ARG A 38 4.01 -0.72 12.33
N GLY A 39 2.70 -0.69 12.14
CA GLY A 39 1.66 -1.40 12.90
C GLY A 39 1.76 -2.94 13.01
N HIS A 40 2.91 -3.54 12.67
CA HIS A 40 3.10 -4.99 12.57
C HIS A 40 3.90 -5.58 13.73
N PHE A 41 4.17 -4.82 14.78
CA PHE A 41 4.98 -5.29 15.89
C PHE A 41 4.14 -5.98 16.95
N GLU A 42 4.37 -7.28 17.17
CA GLU A 42 3.69 -8.10 18.18
C GLU A 42 3.86 -7.52 19.60
N ASN A 43 5.08 -7.15 19.99
CA ASN A 43 5.36 -6.67 21.35
C ASN A 43 4.60 -5.39 21.74
N PRO A 44 4.64 -4.29 20.98
CA PRO A 44 3.85 -3.09 21.31
C PRO A 44 2.35 -3.36 21.38
N THR A 45 1.83 -4.23 20.51
CA THR A 45 0.42 -4.62 20.50
C THR A 45 0.07 -5.38 21.78
N THR A 46 0.93 -6.30 22.21
CA THR A 46 0.76 -7.09 23.42
C THR A 46 0.84 -6.22 24.68
N GLU A 47 1.76 -5.25 24.72
CA GLU A 47 1.88 -4.30 25.84
C GLU A 47 0.63 -3.41 25.98
N LEU A 48 0.10 -2.90 24.87
CA LEU A 48 -1.14 -2.12 24.87
C LEU A 48 -2.35 -2.97 25.28
N LEU A 49 -2.42 -4.21 24.79
CA LEU A 49 -3.48 -5.13 25.20
C LEU A 49 -3.41 -5.42 26.69
N SER A 50 -2.22 -5.66 27.24
CA SER A 50 -1.98 -5.83 28.67
C SER A 50 -2.45 -4.62 29.49
N PHE A 51 -2.08 -3.41 29.03
CA PHE A 51 -2.50 -2.17 29.70
C PHE A 51 -4.02 -2.04 29.81
N PHE A 52 -4.74 -2.34 28.73
CA PHE A 52 -6.20 -2.24 28.72
C PHE A 52 -6.92 -3.42 29.39
N LEU A 53 -6.29 -4.59 29.45
CA LEU A 53 -6.83 -5.75 30.16
C LEU A 53 -6.86 -5.57 31.68
N ASP A 54 -5.97 -4.73 32.24
CA ASP A 54 -5.87 -4.49 33.67
C ASP A 54 -6.85 -3.39 34.14
N PRO A 55 -7.95 -3.74 34.80
CA PRO A 55 -8.94 -2.76 35.24
C PRO A 55 -8.42 -1.74 36.26
N SER A 56 -7.27 -2.01 36.90
CA SER A 56 -6.65 -1.12 37.90
C SER A 56 -5.79 0.01 37.29
N LYS A 57 -5.53 -0.05 35.99
CA LYS A 57 -4.74 0.96 35.28
C LYS A 57 -5.52 2.25 35.12
N SER A 58 -4.77 3.34 34.90
CA SER A 58 -5.30 4.73 34.82
C SER A 58 -6.10 5.05 33.54
N HIS A 59 -6.60 4.05 32.82
CA HIS A 59 -7.42 4.27 31.65
C HIS A 59 -8.91 4.52 31.97
N ASP A 60 -9.38 4.18 33.16
CA ASP A 60 -10.78 4.36 33.60
C ASP A 60 -11.84 3.74 32.68
N LEU A 61 -11.49 2.64 31.98
CA LEU A 61 -12.42 1.88 31.12
C LEU A 61 -13.03 0.68 31.86
N GLY A 62 -12.73 0.56 33.17
CA GLY A 62 -13.16 -0.57 33.98
C GLY A 62 -12.61 -1.89 33.45
N ASP A 63 -13.42 -2.94 33.53
CA ASP A 63 -13.07 -4.28 33.09
C ASP A 63 -13.49 -4.59 31.64
N SER A 64 -13.77 -3.57 30.82
CA SER A 64 -14.32 -3.76 29.45
C SER A 64 -13.50 -4.70 28.59
N PHE A 65 -12.17 -4.59 28.59
CA PHE A 65 -11.29 -5.48 27.82
C PHE A 65 -11.24 -6.89 28.41
N PHE A 66 -11.10 -7.01 29.72
CA PHE A 66 -11.12 -8.30 30.40
C PHE A 66 -12.47 -9.01 30.25
N SER A 67 -13.57 -8.27 30.37
CA SER A 67 -14.93 -8.80 30.13
C SER A 67 -15.11 -9.27 28.67
N GLY A 68 -14.47 -8.60 27.69
CA GLY A 68 -14.40 -9.07 26.31
C GLY A 68 -13.68 -10.41 26.19
N LEU A 69 -12.50 -10.54 26.82
CA LEU A 69 -11.74 -11.79 26.86
C LEU A 69 -12.56 -12.93 27.52
N LYS A 70 -13.22 -12.64 28.65
CA LYS A 70 -14.13 -13.61 29.29
C LYS A 70 -15.23 -14.08 28.32
N SER A 71 -15.82 -13.16 27.59
CA SER A 71 -16.92 -13.46 26.68
C SER A 71 -16.49 -14.38 25.54
N VAL A 72 -15.35 -14.12 24.90
CA VAL A 72 -14.86 -14.95 23.78
C VAL A 72 -14.43 -16.35 24.28
N VAL A 73 -13.82 -16.44 25.47
CA VAL A 73 -13.43 -17.73 26.08
C VAL A 73 -14.65 -18.59 26.40
N ALA A 74 -15.71 -17.96 26.93
CA ALA A 74 -16.96 -18.65 27.22
C ALA A 74 -17.71 -19.08 25.95
N GLU A 75 -17.80 -18.24 24.94
CA GLU A 75 -18.47 -18.55 23.65
C GLU A 75 -17.79 -19.71 22.93
N LYS A 76 -16.46 -19.78 22.96
CA LYS A 76 -15.70 -20.91 22.41
C LYS A 76 -15.75 -22.18 23.29
N ASN A 77 -16.50 -22.17 24.38
CA ASN A 77 -16.63 -23.28 25.34
C ASN A 77 -15.29 -23.74 25.91
N ILE A 78 -14.30 -22.84 26.02
CA ILE A 78 -12.98 -23.16 26.60
C ILE A 78 -13.08 -23.24 28.12
N LEU A 79 -13.67 -22.20 28.73
CA LEU A 79 -14.00 -22.16 30.15
C LEU A 79 -15.22 -21.26 30.35
N SER A 80 -16.25 -21.76 31.02
CA SER A 80 -17.53 -21.05 31.16
C SER A 80 -17.43 -19.78 32.02
N ASP A 81 -16.50 -19.72 32.97
CA ASP A 81 -16.29 -18.57 33.83
C ASP A 81 -14.84 -18.48 34.31
N LEU A 82 -14.19 -17.38 33.98
CA LEU A 82 -12.80 -17.08 34.39
C LEU A 82 -12.70 -16.53 35.84
N GLY A 83 -13.81 -16.15 36.47
CA GLY A 83 -13.79 -15.45 37.76
C GLY A 83 -13.42 -13.97 37.63
N THR A 84 -12.91 -13.38 38.72
CA THR A 84 -12.45 -11.99 38.77
C THR A 84 -11.01 -11.86 38.32
N PHE A 85 -10.64 -10.70 37.75
CA PHE A 85 -9.27 -10.38 37.33
C PHE A 85 -8.35 -10.26 38.54
N GLU A 86 -7.13 -10.78 38.46
CA GLU A 86 -6.11 -10.63 39.49
C GLU A 86 -4.86 -9.91 38.97
N SER A 87 -4.28 -10.35 37.85
CA SER A 87 -3.10 -9.73 37.27
C SER A 87 -2.91 -10.02 35.79
N VAL A 88 -2.10 -9.20 35.13
CA VAL A 88 -1.60 -9.43 33.78
C VAL A 88 -0.13 -9.05 33.70
N GLU A 89 0.67 -9.91 33.07
CA GLU A 89 2.10 -9.73 32.86
C GLU A 89 2.45 -9.98 31.39
N THR A 90 3.37 -9.19 30.83
CA THR A 90 3.91 -9.38 29.46
C THR A 90 5.32 -9.94 29.50
N GLU A 91 5.75 -10.60 28.43
CA GLU A 91 7.12 -11.10 28.24
C GLU A 91 7.62 -11.97 29.42
N VAL A 92 6.74 -12.83 29.97
CA VAL A 92 7.02 -13.62 31.15
C VAL A 92 8.07 -14.69 30.87
N SER A 93 9.22 -14.60 31.54
CA SER A 93 10.31 -15.55 31.34
C SER A 93 10.03 -16.91 31.96
N THR A 94 10.13 -17.98 31.18
CA THR A 94 10.05 -19.35 31.61
C THR A 94 11.40 -19.84 32.22
N GLN A 95 11.41 -21.03 32.83
CA GLN A 95 12.62 -21.58 33.44
C GLN A 95 13.77 -21.84 32.43
N LYS A 96 13.43 -22.08 31.15
CA LYS A 96 14.43 -22.30 30.10
C LYS A 96 14.74 -21.03 29.30
N GLY A 97 14.33 -19.86 29.81
CA GLY A 97 14.61 -18.57 29.18
C GLY A 97 13.78 -18.26 27.94
N LYS A 98 12.66 -18.95 27.74
CA LYS A 98 11.65 -18.58 26.74
C LYS A 98 10.70 -17.55 27.32
N ARG A 99 9.97 -16.85 26.52
CA ARG A 99 9.07 -15.78 26.95
C ARG A 99 7.65 -16.05 26.47
N ILE A 100 6.70 -15.93 27.39
CA ILE A 100 5.26 -15.97 27.13
C ILE A 100 4.85 -14.53 26.87
N ASP A 101 4.17 -14.28 25.77
CA ASP A 101 3.81 -12.91 25.37
C ASP A 101 2.88 -12.26 26.40
N LEU A 102 1.85 -12.99 26.87
CA LEU A 102 0.88 -12.47 27.83
C LEU A 102 0.43 -13.57 28.80
N LEU A 103 0.51 -13.28 30.08
CA LEU A 103 0.02 -14.14 31.15
C LEU A 103 -1.06 -13.39 31.94
N VAL A 104 -2.26 -13.92 31.98
CA VAL A 104 -3.38 -13.34 32.75
C VAL A 104 -3.75 -14.30 33.88
N GLU A 105 -3.79 -13.80 35.11
CA GLU A 105 -4.28 -14.54 36.25
C GLU A 105 -5.63 -14.03 36.71
N THR A 106 -6.50 -14.95 37.05
CA THR A 106 -7.83 -14.70 37.55
C THR A 106 -8.13 -15.58 38.73
N GLU A 107 -9.21 -15.35 39.43
CA GLU A 107 -9.70 -16.17 40.53
C GLU A 107 -9.77 -17.67 40.19
N LYS A 108 -10.17 -18.01 38.93
CA LYS A 108 -10.43 -19.38 38.51
C LYS A 108 -9.48 -19.94 37.46
N ALA A 109 -8.64 -19.10 36.88
CA ALA A 109 -7.77 -19.53 35.79
C ALA A 109 -6.39 -18.87 35.79
N VAL A 110 -5.43 -19.57 35.21
CA VAL A 110 -4.18 -19.03 34.68
C VAL A 110 -4.28 -19.12 33.17
N ILE A 111 -4.21 -17.99 32.46
CA ILE A 111 -4.38 -17.91 31.02
C ILE A 111 -3.04 -17.57 30.40
N VAL A 112 -2.52 -18.50 29.62
CA VAL A 112 -1.30 -18.30 28.82
C VAL A 112 -1.73 -17.94 27.41
N ILE A 113 -1.31 -16.75 26.92
CA ILE A 113 -1.66 -16.26 25.59
C ILE A 113 -0.38 -16.04 24.81
N GLU A 114 -0.29 -16.65 23.64
CA GLU A 114 0.70 -16.37 22.61
C GLU A 114 0.06 -15.50 21.54
N CYS A 115 0.69 -14.37 21.21
CA CYS A 115 0.19 -13.42 20.22
C CYS A 115 0.93 -13.60 18.90
N LYS A 116 0.20 -13.71 17.78
CA LYS A 116 0.74 -13.86 16.44
C LYS A 116 0.07 -12.93 15.43
N ILE A 117 0.87 -12.07 14.80
CA ILE A 117 0.37 -11.20 13.72
C ILE A 117 0.74 -11.79 12.35
N TYR A 118 2.02 -12.04 12.07
CA TYR A 118 2.47 -12.55 10.76
C TYR A 118 3.42 -13.76 10.85
N HIS A 119 3.71 -14.27 12.03
CA HIS A 119 4.70 -15.33 12.20
C HIS A 119 4.05 -16.72 12.31
N HIS A 120 4.81 -17.74 11.93
CA HIS A 120 4.40 -19.13 12.10
C HIS A 120 4.31 -19.49 13.61
N GLN A 121 3.40 -20.42 13.94
CA GLN A 121 3.18 -20.91 15.31
C GLN A 121 4.27 -21.93 15.72
N ASN A 122 5.55 -21.56 15.60
CA ASN A 122 6.70 -22.42 15.93
C ASN A 122 7.32 -22.05 17.29
N ASN A 123 6.48 -21.91 18.31
CA ASN A 123 6.89 -21.52 19.66
C ASN A 123 7.04 -22.74 20.57
N PRO A 124 7.76 -22.64 21.72
CA PRO A 124 7.92 -23.74 22.67
C PRO A 124 6.67 -23.92 23.55
N PHE A 125 5.55 -24.27 22.93
CA PHE A 125 4.24 -24.41 23.60
C PHE A 125 4.23 -25.40 24.76
N ASP A 126 5.03 -26.47 24.69
CA ASP A 126 5.21 -27.43 25.79
C ASP A 126 5.77 -26.75 27.04
N GLU A 127 6.73 -25.84 26.86
CA GLU A 127 7.35 -25.11 27.95
C GLU A 127 6.37 -24.09 28.55
N TYR A 128 5.56 -23.44 27.71
CA TYR A 128 4.50 -22.54 28.17
C TYR A 128 3.43 -23.28 28.96
N THR A 129 3.04 -24.47 28.52
CA THR A 129 2.13 -25.37 29.24
C THR A 129 2.71 -25.80 30.58
N ALA A 130 3.98 -26.19 30.61
CA ALA A 130 4.66 -26.58 31.85
C ALA A 130 4.76 -25.42 32.86
N PHE A 131 5.03 -24.21 32.36
CA PHE A 131 5.07 -23.00 33.19
C PHE A 131 3.67 -22.67 33.77
N GLY A 132 2.61 -22.70 32.94
CA GLY A 132 1.25 -22.47 33.39
C GLY A 132 0.77 -23.49 34.45
N ASN A 133 1.08 -24.77 34.26
CA ASN A 133 0.80 -25.83 35.24
C ASN A 133 1.50 -25.59 36.58
N LYS A 134 2.76 -25.12 36.54
CA LYS A 134 3.50 -24.79 37.78
C LYS A 134 2.86 -23.58 38.48
N ARG A 135 2.38 -22.57 37.72
CA ARG A 135 1.74 -21.38 38.28
C ARG A 135 0.46 -21.74 39.03
N ILE A 136 -0.34 -22.68 38.49
CA ILE A 136 -1.53 -23.21 39.16
C ILE A 136 -1.18 -23.91 40.49
N ASN A 137 -0.15 -24.74 40.48
CA ASN A 137 0.20 -25.57 41.65
C ASN A 137 0.89 -24.78 42.78
N ASN A 138 1.41 -23.57 42.49
CA ASN A 138 2.04 -22.71 43.50
C ASN A 138 1.03 -21.84 44.27
N GLY A 139 -0.27 -21.96 44.03
CA GLY A 139 -1.31 -21.38 44.87
C GLY A 139 -1.28 -21.92 46.26
N SER A 140 -1.41 -21.04 47.29
CA SER A 140 -1.37 -21.40 48.72
C SER A 140 -2.34 -22.54 49.06
N GLU A 141 -1.95 -23.44 49.98
CA GLU A 141 -2.84 -24.46 50.56
C GLU A 141 -4.15 -23.81 51.06
N GLY A 142 -5.27 -24.14 50.40
CA GLY A 142 -6.61 -23.59 50.69
C GLY A 142 -7.23 -22.74 49.56
N SER A 143 -6.53 -22.44 48.43
CA SER A 143 -7.07 -21.79 47.26
C SER A 143 -7.83 -22.79 46.38
N THR A 144 -8.96 -22.35 45.77
CA THR A 144 -9.65 -23.09 44.72
C THR A 144 -8.67 -23.41 43.59
N SER A 145 -8.66 -24.67 43.13
CA SER A 145 -7.76 -25.09 42.02
C SER A 145 -8.10 -24.28 40.75
N LYS A 146 -7.15 -23.45 40.30
CA LYS A 146 -7.27 -22.72 39.05
C LYS A 146 -7.15 -23.67 37.86
N THR A 147 -7.81 -23.33 36.77
CA THR A 147 -7.71 -24.04 35.48
C THR A 147 -6.66 -23.38 34.57
N LEU A 148 -5.84 -24.17 33.89
CA LEU A 148 -4.96 -23.64 32.83
C LEU A 148 -5.76 -23.45 31.54
N VAL A 149 -5.78 -22.22 31.05
CA VAL A 149 -6.32 -21.86 29.74
C VAL A 149 -5.17 -21.49 28.82
N LYS A 150 -5.11 -22.10 27.64
CA LYS A 150 -4.01 -21.94 26.67
C LYS A 150 -4.58 -21.34 25.38
N LEU A 151 -4.15 -20.13 25.01
CA LEU A 151 -4.70 -19.37 23.90
C LEU A 151 -3.60 -18.97 22.92
N VAL A 152 -3.91 -19.02 21.63
CA VAL A 152 -3.17 -18.35 20.57
C VAL A 152 -4.05 -17.26 19.98
N LEU A 153 -3.67 -16.01 20.21
CA LEU A 153 -4.33 -14.85 19.63
C LEU A 153 -3.66 -14.56 18.28
N CYS A 154 -4.37 -14.82 17.18
CA CYS A 154 -3.82 -14.72 15.83
C CYS A 154 -4.84 -14.16 14.84
N LEU A 155 -4.42 -13.87 13.60
CA LEU A 155 -5.29 -13.21 12.62
C LEU A 155 -6.56 -14.01 12.29
N ASN A 156 -6.44 -15.30 12.04
CA ASN A 156 -7.55 -16.15 11.59
C ASN A 156 -8.21 -16.98 12.70
N GLY A 157 -7.74 -16.87 13.95
CA GLY A 157 -8.26 -17.63 15.08
C GLY A 157 -8.04 -19.15 15.02
N ASN A 158 -7.12 -19.63 14.17
CA ASN A 158 -6.84 -21.04 13.98
C ASN A 158 -5.51 -21.45 14.64
N VAL A 159 -5.48 -22.65 15.19
CA VAL A 159 -4.26 -23.33 15.66
C VAL A 159 -4.03 -24.59 14.83
N SER A 160 -2.79 -25.07 14.78
CA SER A 160 -2.47 -26.36 14.15
C SER A 160 -3.19 -27.52 14.86
N ALA A 161 -3.39 -28.63 14.15
CA ALA A 161 -4.04 -29.81 14.74
C ALA A 161 -3.29 -30.31 15.99
N ASP A 162 -1.96 -30.36 15.95
CA ASP A 162 -1.12 -30.77 17.08
C ASP A 162 -1.33 -29.87 18.30
N LEU A 163 -1.40 -28.56 18.11
CA LEU A 163 -1.67 -27.61 19.19
C LEU A 163 -3.09 -27.75 19.75
N ALA A 164 -4.08 -28.01 18.88
CA ALA A 164 -5.45 -28.25 19.33
C ALA A 164 -5.55 -29.54 20.15
N GLU A 165 -4.87 -30.62 19.76
CA GLU A 165 -4.78 -31.87 20.53
C GLU A 165 -4.11 -31.63 21.91
N ASP A 166 -3.13 -30.74 21.97
CA ASP A 166 -2.50 -30.31 23.24
C ASP A 166 -3.36 -29.33 24.05
N GLY A 167 -4.58 -29.01 23.59
CA GLY A 167 -5.54 -28.16 24.29
C GLY A 167 -5.24 -26.66 24.18
N TRP A 168 -4.53 -26.22 23.16
CA TRP A 168 -4.45 -24.81 22.78
C TRP A 168 -5.65 -24.41 21.92
N HIS A 169 -6.16 -23.21 22.17
CA HIS A 169 -7.34 -22.68 21.48
C HIS A 169 -6.98 -21.40 20.73
N GLY A 170 -7.35 -21.33 19.47
CA GLY A 170 -7.20 -20.13 18.65
C GLY A 170 -8.33 -19.15 18.87
N ILE A 171 -7.95 -17.87 18.98
CA ILE A 171 -8.87 -16.73 19.01
C ILE A 171 -8.37 -15.73 17.96
N SER A 172 -9.25 -15.21 17.12
CA SER A 172 -8.87 -14.13 16.21
C SER A 172 -8.90 -12.78 16.92
N TYR A 173 -8.07 -11.83 16.41
CA TYR A 173 -8.14 -10.45 16.89
C TYR A 173 -9.55 -9.87 16.70
N ASN A 174 -10.22 -10.17 15.57
CA ASN A 174 -11.59 -9.70 15.32
C ASN A 174 -12.59 -10.23 16.35
N GLU A 175 -12.59 -11.53 16.66
CA GLU A 175 -13.45 -12.09 17.69
C GLU A 175 -13.24 -11.40 19.04
N LEU A 176 -11.98 -11.19 19.44
CA LEU A 176 -11.66 -10.49 20.68
C LEU A 176 -12.16 -9.05 20.66
N VAL A 177 -11.93 -8.33 19.55
CA VAL A 177 -12.35 -6.93 19.40
C VAL A 177 -13.87 -6.78 19.45
N ASP A 178 -14.62 -7.62 18.74
CA ASP A 178 -16.09 -7.55 18.71
C ASP A 178 -16.70 -7.71 20.13
N HIS A 179 -16.13 -8.60 20.94
CA HIS A 179 -16.53 -8.76 22.33
C HIS A 179 -16.15 -7.56 23.21
N ILE A 180 -14.96 -6.99 23.00
CA ILE A 180 -14.52 -5.78 23.73
C ILE A 180 -15.39 -4.59 23.36
N GLU A 181 -15.66 -4.33 22.07
CA GLU A 181 -16.48 -3.21 21.61
C GLU A 181 -17.90 -3.25 22.22
N THR A 182 -18.49 -4.44 22.30
CA THR A 182 -19.80 -4.64 22.92
C THR A 182 -19.79 -4.19 24.40
N ARG A 183 -18.71 -4.42 25.13
CA ARG A 183 -18.55 -4.02 26.53
C ARG A 183 -18.16 -2.56 26.68
N LEU A 184 -17.23 -2.11 25.85
CA LEU A 184 -16.70 -0.76 25.89
C LEU A 184 -17.75 0.30 25.52
N SER A 185 -18.70 -0.03 24.65
CA SER A 185 -19.74 0.90 24.20
C SER A 185 -20.51 1.56 25.36
N LYS A 186 -20.79 0.81 26.43
CA LYS A 186 -21.45 1.35 27.63
C LYS A 186 -20.54 2.37 28.34
N THR A 187 -19.30 2.00 28.58
CA THR A 187 -18.30 2.87 29.25
C THR A 187 -18.04 4.16 28.45
N MET A 188 -18.06 4.08 27.11
CA MET A 188 -17.95 5.24 26.22
C MET A 188 -19.13 6.22 26.39
N PHE A 189 -20.33 5.72 26.61
CA PHE A 189 -21.51 6.56 26.86
C PHE A 189 -21.44 7.26 28.22
N ASP A 190 -20.91 6.56 29.24
CA ASP A 190 -20.85 7.08 30.60
C ASP A 190 -19.76 8.16 30.77
N ASN A 191 -18.66 8.06 30.00
CA ASN A 191 -17.55 9.03 30.02
C ASN A 191 -16.96 9.30 28.62
N PRO A 192 -17.67 10.04 27.75
CA PRO A 192 -17.30 10.23 26.34
C PRO A 192 -16.05 11.10 26.14
N TYR A 193 -15.62 11.84 27.15
CA TYR A 193 -14.43 12.72 27.08
C TYR A 193 -13.17 12.09 27.65
N ASN A 194 -13.22 10.84 28.08
CA ASN A 194 -12.03 10.15 28.53
C ASN A 194 -11.07 9.93 27.32
N LYS A 195 -9.84 10.47 27.42
CA LYS A 195 -8.83 10.29 26.38
C LYS A 195 -8.54 8.82 26.03
N TRP A 196 -8.63 7.96 27.04
CA TRP A 196 -8.38 6.52 26.87
C TRP A 196 -9.48 5.82 26.10
N THR A 197 -10.70 6.34 26.10
CA THR A 197 -11.80 5.89 25.25
C THR A 197 -11.44 6.04 23.76
N LEU A 198 -10.91 7.22 23.39
CA LEU A 198 -10.46 7.46 22.02
C LEU A 198 -9.26 6.55 21.68
N PHE A 199 -8.32 6.44 22.61
CA PHE A 199 -7.12 5.62 22.37
C PHE A 199 -7.44 4.14 22.25
N ALA A 200 -8.38 3.63 23.08
CA ALA A 200 -8.89 2.27 22.99
C ALA A 200 -9.59 2.02 21.65
N ARG A 201 -10.42 2.98 21.17
CA ARG A 201 -11.05 2.90 19.85
C ARG A 201 -10.02 2.77 18.74
N GLU A 202 -9.01 3.64 18.72
CA GLU A 202 -7.93 3.58 17.74
C GLU A 202 -7.17 2.24 17.80
N PHE A 203 -6.92 1.72 19.00
CA PHE A 203 -6.28 0.43 19.18
C PHE A 203 -7.15 -0.73 18.67
N LEU A 204 -8.45 -0.70 18.92
CA LEU A 204 -9.37 -1.72 18.41
C LEU A 204 -9.49 -1.66 16.87
N LEU A 205 -9.51 -0.46 16.27
CA LEU A 205 -9.43 -0.30 14.81
C LEU A 205 -8.13 -0.87 14.25
N HIS A 206 -7.01 -0.62 14.92
CA HIS A 206 -5.74 -1.21 14.55
C HIS A 206 -5.77 -2.75 14.56
N LEU A 207 -6.31 -3.35 15.62
CA LEU A 207 -6.44 -4.82 15.71
C LEU A 207 -7.36 -5.39 14.61
N LYS A 208 -8.43 -4.68 14.24
CA LYS A 208 -9.29 -5.06 13.10
C LYS A 208 -8.53 -4.97 11.77
N GLY A 209 -7.79 -3.89 11.58
CA GLY A 209 -6.97 -3.66 10.38
C GLY A 209 -5.89 -4.73 10.16
N LEU A 210 -5.39 -5.38 11.23
CA LEU A 210 -4.47 -6.51 11.10
C LEU A 210 -5.06 -7.67 10.28
N ASN A 211 -6.37 -7.89 10.35
CA ASN A 211 -7.04 -8.97 9.61
C ASN A 211 -7.32 -8.62 8.15
N THR A 212 -7.52 -7.36 7.81
CA THR A 212 -7.88 -6.96 6.45
C THR A 212 -6.75 -7.20 5.46
N MET A 213 -5.49 -7.18 5.90
CA MET A 213 -4.34 -7.59 5.08
C MET A 213 -4.36 -9.08 4.69
N THR A 214 -5.20 -9.91 5.33
CA THR A 214 -5.33 -11.34 5.04
C THR A 214 -6.68 -11.73 4.46
N ASP A 215 -7.69 -10.86 4.56
CA ASP A 215 -9.02 -11.09 3.97
C ASP A 215 -8.98 -10.80 2.47
N ILE A 216 -8.50 -11.78 1.72
CA ILE A 216 -8.62 -11.76 0.28
C ILE A 216 -10.10 -11.91 -0.06
N ASN A 217 -10.70 -10.83 -0.55
CA ASN A 217 -12.08 -10.83 -0.99
C ASN A 217 -12.25 -11.79 -2.18
N ALA A 218 -13.05 -12.83 -2.00
CA ALA A 218 -13.28 -13.82 -3.04
C ALA A 218 -13.78 -13.20 -4.36
N ASN A 219 -14.51 -12.08 -4.30
CA ASN A 219 -14.96 -11.35 -5.49
C ASN A 219 -13.80 -10.66 -6.21
N GLU A 220 -12.80 -10.15 -5.48
CA GLU A 220 -11.60 -9.53 -6.05
C GLU A 220 -10.72 -10.57 -6.75
N ILE A 221 -10.52 -11.73 -6.11
CA ILE A 221 -9.79 -12.85 -6.73
C ILE A 221 -10.52 -13.34 -7.98
N SER A 222 -11.84 -13.54 -7.89
CA SER A 222 -12.66 -13.99 -9.04
C SER A 222 -12.57 -12.96 -10.17
N PHE A 223 -12.73 -11.66 -9.86
CA PHE A 223 -12.57 -10.59 -10.85
C PHE A 223 -11.19 -10.62 -11.48
N LEU A 224 -10.11 -10.71 -10.69
CA LEU A 224 -8.75 -10.74 -11.21
C LEU A 224 -8.50 -11.95 -12.09
N THR A 225 -8.84 -13.15 -11.60
CA THR A 225 -8.61 -14.42 -12.34
C THR A 225 -9.41 -14.51 -13.62
N GLU A 226 -10.66 -14.06 -13.61
CA GLU A 226 -11.53 -14.05 -14.77
C GLU A 226 -11.09 -13.08 -15.86
N ASN A 227 -10.42 -11.98 -15.47
CA ASN A 227 -10.06 -10.89 -16.41
C ASN A 227 -8.54 -10.71 -16.59
N LEU A 228 -7.70 -11.61 -16.05
CA LEU A 228 -6.24 -11.48 -16.14
C LEU A 228 -5.72 -11.43 -17.58
N ASN A 229 -6.33 -12.23 -18.48
CA ASN A 229 -5.96 -12.25 -19.89
C ASN A 229 -6.30 -10.93 -20.60
N GLU A 230 -7.40 -10.31 -20.24
CA GLU A 230 -7.84 -9.01 -20.76
C GLU A 230 -6.93 -7.88 -20.32
N PHE A 231 -6.47 -7.91 -19.07
CA PHE A 231 -5.46 -6.96 -18.58
C PHE A 231 -4.15 -7.10 -19.37
N ALA A 232 -3.71 -8.34 -19.62
CA ALA A 232 -2.53 -8.58 -20.43
C ALA A 232 -2.70 -8.07 -21.86
N GLN A 233 -3.88 -8.32 -22.49
CA GLN A 233 -4.21 -7.84 -23.84
C GLN A 233 -4.30 -6.31 -23.91
N LEU A 234 -4.90 -5.66 -22.90
CA LEU A 234 -4.96 -4.20 -22.83
C LEU A 234 -3.56 -3.59 -22.73
N ASN A 235 -2.72 -4.14 -21.88
CA ASN A 235 -1.34 -3.70 -21.75
C ASN A 235 -0.56 -3.90 -23.06
N ASP A 236 -0.71 -5.05 -23.72
CA ASP A 236 -0.11 -5.33 -25.03
C ASP A 236 -0.59 -4.34 -26.10
N TYR A 237 -1.90 -4.08 -26.15
CA TYR A 237 -2.47 -3.10 -27.07
C TYR A 237 -1.87 -1.71 -26.88
N ILE A 238 -1.76 -1.24 -25.64
CA ILE A 238 -1.18 0.08 -25.35
C ILE A 238 0.28 0.14 -25.83
N TYR A 239 1.12 -0.77 -25.40
CA TYR A 239 2.57 -0.65 -25.59
C TYR A 239 3.09 -1.21 -26.90
N ASN A 240 2.46 -2.22 -27.47
CA ASN A 240 2.91 -2.87 -28.69
C ASN A 240 2.08 -2.52 -29.94
N ASN A 241 0.98 -1.80 -29.76
CA ASN A 241 0.13 -1.38 -30.89
C ASN A 241 -0.13 0.13 -30.94
N LEU A 242 -0.76 0.69 -29.91
CA LEU A 242 -1.17 2.10 -29.90
C LEU A 242 0.04 3.06 -29.86
N MET A 243 0.95 2.86 -28.90
CA MET A 243 2.13 3.70 -28.72
C MET A 243 3.05 3.71 -29.96
N PRO A 244 3.38 2.57 -30.60
CA PRO A 244 4.12 2.56 -31.85
C PRO A 244 3.44 3.32 -32.99
N LYS A 245 2.11 3.24 -33.11
CA LYS A 245 1.35 3.98 -34.13
C LYS A 245 1.43 5.49 -33.92
N ILE A 246 1.25 5.95 -32.67
CA ILE A 246 1.39 7.37 -32.31
C ILE A 246 2.83 7.83 -32.59
N GLY A 247 3.82 7.06 -32.16
CA GLY A 247 5.23 7.35 -32.41
C GLY A 247 5.59 7.43 -33.89
N ALA A 248 5.07 6.50 -34.69
CA ALA A 248 5.27 6.47 -36.14
C ALA A 248 4.65 7.69 -36.84
N LYS A 249 3.41 8.08 -36.46
CA LYS A 249 2.75 9.28 -37.03
C LYS A 249 3.56 10.54 -36.74
N ILE A 250 3.89 10.80 -35.49
CA ILE A 250 4.68 11.98 -35.09
C ILE A 250 6.07 11.96 -35.71
N SER A 251 6.75 10.80 -35.73
CA SER A 251 8.05 10.67 -36.38
C SER A 251 7.98 10.94 -37.88
N SER A 252 6.92 10.51 -38.55
CA SER A 252 6.69 10.79 -39.96
C SER A 252 6.53 12.30 -40.21
N ASP A 253 5.76 12.99 -39.38
CA ASP A 253 5.54 14.44 -39.49
C ASP A 253 6.83 15.21 -39.20
N LEU A 254 7.61 14.79 -38.21
CA LEU A 254 8.94 15.36 -37.89
C LEU A 254 9.93 15.19 -39.05
N ASN A 255 9.98 14.02 -39.67
CA ASN A 255 10.84 13.77 -40.81
C ASN A 255 10.37 14.45 -42.11
N ALA A 256 9.07 14.74 -42.24
CA ALA A 256 8.50 15.46 -43.37
C ALA A 256 8.62 16.99 -43.22
N SER A 257 8.98 17.49 -42.05
CA SER A 257 9.17 18.93 -41.80
C SER A 257 10.53 19.41 -42.30
N ASP A 258 10.68 20.72 -42.53
CA ASP A 258 11.92 21.35 -43.08
C ASP A 258 12.99 21.49 -41.99
N LEU A 259 13.17 20.50 -41.10
CA LEU A 259 14.18 20.49 -40.04
C LEU A 259 15.56 20.21 -40.62
N GLN A 260 16.52 21.12 -40.41
CA GLN A 260 17.88 21.00 -40.94
C GLN A 260 18.63 19.86 -40.26
N ASN A 261 19.26 18.97 -41.07
CA ASN A 261 20.08 17.84 -40.59
C ASN A 261 19.34 16.97 -39.53
N PHE A 262 18.08 16.71 -39.78
CA PHE A 262 17.22 16.01 -38.81
C PHE A 262 16.86 14.61 -39.32
N GLU A 263 17.04 13.63 -38.46
CA GLU A 263 16.55 12.27 -38.61
C GLU A 263 15.95 11.83 -37.27
N CYS A 264 14.63 11.56 -37.25
CA CYS A 264 13.92 11.29 -36.01
C CYS A 264 14.28 9.94 -35.43
N LYS A 265 14.72 9.95 -34.18
CA LYS A 265 14.89 8.77 -33.33
C LYS A 265 13.77 8.69 -32.33
N VAL A 266 13.05 7.55 -32.34
CA VAL A 266 11.93 7.30 -31.43
C VAL A 266 12.30 6.25 -30.40
N LYS A 267 11.96 6.50 -29.12
CA LYS A 267 12.04 5.52 -28.04
C LYS A 267 10.73 5.46 -27.29
N HIS A 268 10.23 4.26 -27.06
CA HIS A 268 9.05 4.00 -26.24
C HIS A 268 9.47 3.55 -24.84
N GLY A 269 8.69 3.92 -23.81
CA GLY A 269 8.99 3.57 -22.44
C GLY A 269 7.80 3.75 -21.51
N LYS A 270 8.09 3.58 -20.23
CA LYS A 270 7.14 3.77 -19.14
C LYS A 270 7.76 4.66 -18.07
N TRP A 271 6.98 5.61 -17.54
CA TRP A 271 7.32 6.34 -16.32
C TRP A 271 6.39 5.89 -15.18
N TYR A 272 6.84 6.00 -13.97
CA TYR A 272 6.06 5.65 -12.78
C TYR A 272 5.38 4.28 -12.90
N TYR A 273 6.14 3.26 -13.44
CA TYR A 273 5.75 1.86 -13.63
C TYR A 273 4.73 1.59 -14.75
N TYR A 274 3.80 2.49 -15.06
CA TYR A 274 2.69 2.22 -15.98
C TYR A 274 2.33 3.36 -16.94
N GLU A 275 2.85 4.58 -16.76
CA GLU A 275 2.49 5.72 -17.60
C GLU A 275 3.25 5.67 -18.94
N PRO A 276 2.54 5.61 -20.10
CA PRO A 276 3.21 5.51 -21.38
C PRO A 276 3.97 6.81 -21.74
N VAL A 277 5.18 6.65 -22.26
CA VAL A 277 5.99 7.76 -22.80
C VAL A 277 6.57 7.42 -24.17
N ILE A 278 6.61 8.41 -25.06
CA ILE A 278 7.31 8.35 -26.33
C ILE A 278 8.31 9.49 -26.37
N ARG A 279 9.57 9.18 -26.61
CA ARG A 279 10.66 10.15 -26.68
C ARG A 279 11.11 10.32 -28.11
N PHE A 280 11.27 11.55 -28.56
CA PHE A 280 11.71 11.93 -29.89
C PHE A 280 12.97 12.76 -29.78
N SER A 281 13.99 12.40 -30.55
CA SER A 281 15.25 13.12 -30.64
C SER A 281 15.81 13.04 -32.04
N ASN A 282 16.85 13.82 -32.36
CA ASN A 282 17.59 13.67 -33.61
C ASN A 282 18.69 12.62 -33.43
N LEU A 283 18.83 11.70 -34.38
CA LEU A 283 19.91 10.71 -34.41
C LEU A 283 21.32 11.36 -34.42
N ASN A 284 21.43 12.56 -35.00
CA ASN A 284 22.69 13.27 -35.13
C ASN A 284 23.09 14.05 -33.86
N TRP A 285 22.25 14.09 -32.80
CA TRP A 285 22.62 14.75 -31.56
C TRP A 285 23.48 13.86 -30.67
N THR A 286 24.57 14.42 -30.14
CA THR A 286 25.39 13.76 -29.12
C THR A 286 24.90 14.01 -27.70
N THR A 287 23.94 14.92 -27.54
CA THR A 287 23.33 15.31 -26.28
C THR A 287 22.16 14.39 -25.93
N GLY A 288 21.76 14.39 -24.71
CA GLY A 288 20.55 13.67 -24.27
C GLY A 288 19.24 14.44 -24.48
N SER A 289 19.25 15.52 -25.28
CA SER A 289 18.06 16.35 -25.52
C SER A 289 16.97 15.58 -26.26
N ASP A 290 15.72 15.77 -25.86
CA ASP A 290 14.56 15.13 -26.50
C ASP A 290 13.25 15.89 -26.23
N ILE A 291 12.23 15.52 -26.97
CA ILE A 291 10.84 15.87 -26.68
C ILE A 291 10.10 14.59 -26.32
N VAL A 292 9.34 14.65 -25.25
CA VAL A 292 8.65 13.49 -24.70
C VAL A 292 7.15 13.75 -24.69
N LEU A 293 6.38 12.90 -25.37
CA LEU A 293 4.96 12.78 -25.17
C LEU A 293 4.74 11.84 -23.97
N TRP A 294 4.17 12.36 -22.90
CA TRP A 294 3.89 11.64 -21.68
C TRP A 294 2.38 11.56 -21.40
N MET A 295 1.82 10.36 -21.44
CA MET A 295 0.44 10.09 -21.06
C MET A 295 0.37 9.89 -19.55
N LYS A 296 0.13 10.98 -18.81
CA LYS A 296 0.10 11.00 -17.37
C LYS A 296 -1.26 10.54 -16.86
N ALA A 297 -1.29 9.52 -15.99
CA ALA A 297 -2.47 9.22 -15.19
C ALA A 297 -2.55 10.21 -14.01
N SER A 298 -3.73 10.76 -13.76
CA SER A 298 -3.99 11.55 -12.56
C SER A 298 -5.34 11.13 -11.96
N ASP A 299 -5.46 11.24 -10.65
CA ASP A 299 -6.67 10.83 -9.91
C ASP A 299 -7.90 11.69 -10.23
N ILE A 300 -7.70 12.89 -10.78
CA ILE A 300 -8.76 13.88 -10.98
C ILE A 300 -9.02 14.17 -12.45
N GLU A 301 -7.98 14.27 -13.27
CA GLU A 301 -8.10 14.60 -14.70
C GLU A 301 -7.08 13.79 -15.51
N ILE A 302 -7.54 13.12 -16.57
CA ILE A 302 -6.64 12.52 -17.56
C ILE A 302 -5.94 13.66 -18.27
N SER A 303 -4.63 13.77 -18.11
CA SER A 303 -3.82 14.74 -18.80
C SER A 303 -2.68 14.06 -19.53
N HIS A 304 -2.33 14.59 -20.69
CA HIS A 304 -1.06 14.27 -21.32
C HIS A 304 -0.18 15.50 -21.31
N LYS A 305 1.12 15.27 -21.37
CA LYS A 305 2.13 16.32 -21.33
C LYS A 305 3.08 16.18 -22.49
N ILE A 306 3.52 17.32 -22.99
CA ILE A 306 4.70 17.41 -23.82
C ILE A 306 5.81 17.97 -22.92
N ASN A 307 6.91 17.23 -22.81
CA ASN A 307 8.10 17.67 -22.07
C ASN A 307 9.22 17.86 -23.08
N LEU A 308 9.87 19.01 -23.03
CA LEU A 308 11.10 19.25 -23.77
C LEU A 308 12.26 19.20 -22.79
N HIS A 309 13.24 18.37 -23.08
CA HIS A 309 14.43 18.23 -22.26
C HIS A 309 15.66 18.71 -23.01
N ILE A 310 16.42 19.57 -22.37
CA ILE A 310 17.70 20.07 -22.85
C ILE A 310 18.80 19.44 -22.01
N GLY A 311 19.64 18.64 -22.62
CA GLY A 311 20.80 18.04 -21.94
C GLY A 311 21.78 19.13 -21.47
N LYS A 312 22.19 19.10 -20.24
CA LYS A 312 23.12 20.06 -19.66
C LYS A 312 24.54 19.83 -20.16
N GLN A 313 25.05 20.77 -20.89
CA GLN A 313 26.52 20.93 -21.12
C GLN A 313 27.03 22.27 -20.62
N SER A 314 26.16 23.29 -20.47
CA SER A 314 26.54 24.56 -19.81
C SER A 314 25.28 25.32 -19.35
N THR A 315 25.39 26.09 -18.26
CA THR A 315 24.33 26.98 -17.73
C THR A 315 24.01 28.12 -18.72
N GLU A 316 24.98 28.54 -19.51
CA GLU A 316 24.89 29.60 -20.49
C GLU A 316 23.89 29.30 -21.61
N LEU A 317 23.84 28.04 -22.05
CA LEU A 317 22.91 27.56 -23.08
C LEU A 317 21.42 27.64 -22.66
N VAL A 318 21.14 27.47 -21.39
CA VAL A 318 19.76 27.53 -20.88
C VAL A 318 19.22 28.97 -20.91
N GLU A 319 20.01 29.94 -20.53
CA GLU A 319 19.61 31.36 -20.59
C GLU A 319 19.42 31.82 -22.04
N GLN A 320 20.31 31.39 -22.96
CA GLN A 320 20.14 31.64 -24.37
C GLN A 320 18.87 30.98 -24.93
N PHE A 321 18.56 29.76 -24.51
CA PHE A 321 17.34 29.07 -24.91
C PHE A 321 16.07 29.75 -24.39
N LYS A 322 16.07 30.20 -23.15
CA LYS A 322 14.98 31.02 -22.60
C LYS A 322 14.76 32.30 -23.42
N ASN A 323 15.83 32.95 -23.87
CA ASN A 323 15.75 34.12 -24.72
C ASN A 323 15.31 33.81 -26.15
N ILE A 324 15.67 32.63 -26.71
CA ILE A 324 15.23 32.19 -28.06
C ILE A 324 13.77 31.76 -28.04
N ILE A 325 13.35 31.08 -26.99
CA ILE A 325 11.93 30.68 -26.79
C ILE A 325 11.10 31.93 -26.56
N GLY A 326 11.62 32.98 -25.95
CA GLY A 326 11.06 34.30 -25.81
C GLY A 326 9.52 34.41 -25.95
N ASP A 327 9.01 35.57 -26.13
CA ASP A 327 7.57 35.92 -26.09
C ASP A 327 6.63 35.08 -26.99
N SER A 328 7.13 34.33 -27.97
CA SER A 328 6.30 33.51 -28.86
C SER A 328 5.78 32.20 -28.24
N TRP A 329 6.42 31.70 -27.17
CA TRP A 329 6.06 30.45 -26.48
C TRP A 329 5.13 30.65 -25.30
N LEU A 330 5.01 31.88 -24.82
CA LEU A 330 4.08 32.25 -23.75
C LEU A 330 2.60 32.04 -24.10
N SER A 331 2.30 31.65 -25.36
CA SER A 331 0.95 31.32 -25.80
C SER A 331 0.49 29.90 -25.47
N LEU A 332 1.38 28.99 -25.04
CA LEU A 332 1.00 27.65 -24.61
C LEU A 332 0.60 27.66 -23.13
N PRO A 333 -0.61 27.24 -22.78
CA PRO A 333 -1.07 27.29 -21.40
C PRO A 333 -0.30 26.30 -20.50
N ASN A 334 -0.06 26.70 -19.25
CA ASN A 334 0.48 25.85 -18.17
C ASN A 334 1.93 25.38 -18.37
N GLU A 335 2.81 26.25 -18.78
CA GLU A 335 4.25 26.01 -18.80
C GLU A 335 4.80 25.83 -17.39
N THR A 336 5.64 24.79 -17.19
CA THR A 336 6.37 24.55 -15.97
C THR A 336 7.82 24.20 -16.26
N TRP A 337 8.76 25.01 -15.74
CA TRP A 337 10.18 24.74 -15.80
C TRP A 337 10.63 23.84 -14.64
N TYR A 338 11.51 22.90 -14.92
CA TYR A 338 12.04 21.99 -13.89
C TYR A 338 13.46 21.52 -14.25
N GLU A 339 14.15 20.97 -13.27
CA GLU A 339 15.50 20.44 -13.40
C GLU A 339 15.53 18.97 -13.00
N ILE A 340 16.20 18.11 -13.77
CA ILE A 340 16.33 16.69 -13.50
C ILE A 340 17.79 16.36 -13.17
N ASN A 341 18.08 16.03 -11.91
CA ASN A 341 19.34 15.46 -11.42
C ASN A 341 20.61 16.17 -11.96
N ASN A 342 20.60 17.48 -12.06
CA ASN A 342 21.69 18.26 -12.67
C ASN A 342 22.06 17.85 -14.11
N THR A 343 21.25 17.04 -14.79
CA THR A 343 21.55 16.47 -16.11
C THR A 343 20.78 17.15 -17.23
N TYR A 344 19.55 17.54 -16.95
CA TYR A 344 18.64 18.16 -17.91
C TYR A 344 17.91 19.35 -17.34
N TRP A 345 17.65 20.33 -18.22
CA TRP A 345 16.58 21.31 -18.04
C TRP A 345 15.33 20.81 -18.75
N GLY A 346 14.18 20.99 -18.14
CA GLY A 346 12.92 20.57 -18.72
C GLY A 346 11.88 21.67 -18.73
N ILE A 347 11.07 21.68 -19.79
CA ILE A 347 9.86 22.47 -19.87
C ILE A 347 8.70 21.52 -20.12
N SER A 348 7.59 21.70 -19.40
CA SER A 348 6.42 20.83 -19.50
C SER A 348 5.16 21.64 -19.81
N TRP A 349 4.39 21.17 -20.76
CA TRP A 349 3.05 21.67 -21.07
C TRP A 349 2.03 20.58 -20.85
N SER A 350 0.87 20.91 -20.25
CA SER A 350 -0.21 19.97 -19.95
C SER A 350 -1.41 20.22 -20.85
N PHE A 351 -2.01 19.15 -21.36
CA PHE A 351 -3.17 19.18 -22.24
C PHE A 351 -4.27 18.28 -21.70
N LYS A 352 -5.52 18.71 -21.80
CA LYS A 352 -6.70 17.94 -21.33
C LYS A 352 -7.28 17.03 -22.40
N THR A 353 -7.18 17.43 -23.67
CA THR A 353 -7.72 16.71 -24.83
C THR A 353 -6.59 16.14 -25.67
N PHE A 354 -6.74 14.88 -26.08
CA PHE A 354 -5.77 14.22 -26.95
C PHE A 354 -6.24 14.35 -28.41
N ASP A 355 -5.66 15.31 -29.11
CA ASP A 355 -5.77 15.44 -30.56
C ASP A 355 -4.38 15.18 -31.16
N LEU A 356 -4.26 14.10 -31.94
CA LEU A 356 -2.96 13.64 -32.43
C LEU A 356 -2.35 14.58 -33.46
N ASP A 357 -3.17 15.21 -34.32
CA ASP A 357 -2.67 16.12 -35.34
C ASP A 357 -2.19 17.44 -34.71
N ASP A 358 -2.97 18.01 -33.77
CA ASP A 358 -2.57 19.19 -33.00
C ASP A 358 -1.31 18.95 -32.17
N LEU A 359 -1.22 17.81 -31.49
CA LEU A 359 -0.04 17.40 -30.73
C LEU A 359 1.18 17.24 -31.64
N SER A 360 1.01 16.58 -32.79
CA SER A 360 2.10 16.40 -33.75
C SER A 360 2.62 17.74 -34.28
N ALA A 361 1.72 18.67 -34.64
CA ALA A 361 2.09 20.00 -35.06
C ALA A 361 2.88 20.78 -34.01
N LYS A 362 2.42 20.74 -32.75
CA LYS A 362 3.15 21.34 -31.62
C LYS A 362 4.51 20.70 -31.41
N MET A 363 4.62 19.38 -31.53
CA MET A 363 5.90 18.69 -31.40
C MET A 363 6.86 19.01 -32.52
N VAL A 364 6.37 19.23 -33.75
CA VAL A 364 7.21 19.72 -34.88
C VAL A 364 7.74 21.12 -34.59
N GLU A 365 6.91 22.04 -34.12
CA GLU A 365 7.31 23.40 -33.72
C GLU A 365 8.39 23.36 -32.63
N LEU A 366 8.14 22.60 -31.55
CA LEU A 366 9.08 22.43 -30.47
C LEU A 366 10.41 21.81 -30.91
N MET A 367 10.35 20.83 -31.82
CA MET A 367 11.51 20.17 -32.36
C MET A 367 12.35 21.11 -33.24
N ASP A 368 11.71 22.01 -34.00
CA ASP A 368 12.43 23.01 -34.80
C ASP A 368 13.29 23.92 -33.89
N HIS A 369 12.70 24.39 -32.80
CA HIS A 369 13.46 25.23 -31.85
C HIS A 369 14.58 24.45 -31.16
N LEU A 370 14.30 23.22 -30.73
CA LEU A 370 15.31 22.37 -30.09
C LEU A 370 16.44 22.01 -31.07
N ASN A 371 16.11 21.73 -32.34
CA ASN A 371 17.07 21.41 -33.37
C ASN A 371 17.99 22.62 -33.72
N LYS A 372 17.38 23.82 -33.82
CA LYS A 372 18.16 25.07 -34.00
C LYS A 372 19.10 25.32 -32.83
N LEU A 373 18.67 25.08 -31.60
CA LEU A 373 19.51 25.18 -30.42
C LEU A 373 20.71 24.21 -30.50
N GLU A 374 20.43 22.93 -30.77
CA GLU A 374 21.45 21.90 -30.85
C GLU A 374 22.46 22.17 -31.97
N LEU A 375 22.02 22.64 -33.12
CA LEU A 375 22.91 22.93 -34.27
C LEU A 375 23.72 24.21 -34.09
N ASN A 376 23.16 25.27 -33.55
CA ASN A 376 23.82 26.58 -33.50
C ASN A 376 24.72 26.76 -32.29
N TYR A 377 24.41 26.12 -31.18
CA TYR A 377 25.08 26.36 -29.90
C TYR A 377 25.89 25.15 -29.40
N ARG A 378 25.76 24.01 -30.06
CA ARG A 378 26.55 22.81 -29.77
C ARG A 378 27.29 22.39 -31.02
N PRO A 379 28.48 22.93 -31.23
CA PRO A 379 29.30 22.49 -32.35
C PRO A 379 29.45 20.98 -32.27
N THR A 380 29.12 20.29 -33.35
CA THR A 380 29.51 18.90 -33.57
C THR A 380 30.94 18.76 -33.14
N LEU A 381 31.23 17.80 -32.27
CA LEU A 381 32.60 17.37 -32.04
C LEU A 381 33.14 17.01 -33.44
N VAL A 382 33.86 17.96 -34.03
CA VAL A 382 34.64 17.70 -35.22
C VAL A 382 35.75 16.77 -34.76
N GLU A 383 35.86 15.62 -35.40
CA GLU A 383 36.76 14.49 -35.28
C GLU A 383 38.09 14.73 -34.54
#